data_4f53207b76dbb35a5c2de59e2d87c684
#
_entry.id   4f53207b76dbb35a5c2de59e2d87c684
#
_cell.length_a   1.000
_cell.length_b   1.000
_cell.length_c   1.000
_cell.angle_alpha   90.00
_cell.angle_beta   90.00
_cell.angle_gamma   90.00
#
_symmetry.space_group_name_H-M   'P 1'
#
loop_
_entity.id
_entity.type
_entity.pdbx_description
1 polymer ?
#
loop_
_entity_poly.entity_id
_entity_poly.type
_entity_poly.pdbx_seq_one_letter_code
_entity_poly.pdbx_strand_id
1 'polypeptide(L)'
;MSQTEATQSLTLVQAVRDGLYVEMDRDDDVVVMGEDVGENGGVFRATQGLIEEYPDRVVDTPLAESGIVGTAVGMAAYGMRPVPEIQFMGFIYPAFDQIVSHAARLRTRSNGRYACPMVVRAPYGGGIRAPEHHSESTEAFFVHQPGLKVVIPSTPYDTKGLLASAIRDPDPVIFLEPKLIYRAFRDDVPEEEYTVSLGEAATRREGSDVSVFTWGAMTRPTMEAAEDLAEEGIDCEVIDLRTLSPLDEEAIVESFKKTGRAVVVHEAPKTGGLAGEIIATIQEEVLLYQEAPVNRVTGFDVPFPLYALEDYYMPEPARIKDGITETVEF
;
A
#
# COMPACT_ATOMS: atom_id res chain seq x y z
N MET A 1 -34.10 0.44 14.46
CA MET A 1 -34.06 0.60 13.01
C MET A 1 -32.62 0.96 12.71
N SER A 2 -31.84 0.03 12.15
CA SER A 2 -30.49 0.30 11.67
C SER A 2 -30.62 1.31 10.51
N GLN A 3 -30.10 2.53 10.69
CA GLN A 3 -29.87 3.40 9.55
C GLN A 3 -28.86 2.66 8.68
N THR A 4 -29.25 2.25 7.48
CA THR A 4 -28.29 1.84 6.46
C THR A 4 -27.45 3.08 6.17
N GLU A 5 -26.17 3.05 6.54
CA GLU A 5 -25.22 4.10 6.18
C GLU A 5 -25.24 4.29 4.68
N ALA A 6 -25.26 5.55 4.24
CA ALA A 6 -25.22 5.88 2.82
C ALA A 6 -23.85 5.44 2.27
N THR A 7 -23.86 4.69 1.18
CA THR A 7 -22.65 4.25 0.47
C THR A 7 -22.65 4.74 -0.95
N GLN A 8 -21.47 4.96 -1.50
CA GLN A 8 -21.22 5.31 -2.89
C GLN A 8 -20.31 4.28 -3.55
N SER A 9 -20.55 3.97 -4.83
CA SER A 9 -19.73 3.01 -5.57
C SER A 9 -18.49 3.71 -6.14
N LEU A 10 -17.32 3.45 -5.56
CA LEU A 10 -16.05 4.09 -5.91
C LEU A 10 -15.03 3.11 -6.49
N THR A 11 -14.23 3.59 -7.43
CA THR A 11 -12.95 2.97 -7.79
C THR A 11 -11.88 3.38 -6.76
N LEU A 12 -10.74 2.68 -6.73
CA LEU A 12 -9.66 2.98 -5.79
C LEU A 12 -9.17 4.44 -5.90
N VAL A 13 -8.95 4.95 -7.10
CA VAL A 13 -8.53 6.36 -7.29
C VAL A 13 -9.62 7.36 -6.87
N GLN A 14 -10.89 6.99 -7.01
CA GLN A 14 -12.00 7.82 -6.50
C GLN A 14 -12.07 7.77 -4.97
N ALA A 15 -11.73 6.64 -4.35
CA ALA A 15 -11.66 6.51 -2.90
C ALA A 15 -10.50 7.33 -2.30
N VAL A 16 -9.34 7.42 -3.00
CA VAL A 16 -8.26 8.37 -2.63
C VAL A 16 -8.80 9.80 -2.62
N ARG A 17 -9.44 10.21 -3.72
CA ARG A 17 -9.99 11.57 -3.85
C ARG A 17 -11.03 11.87 -2.75
N ASP A 18 -11.95 10.96 -2.53
CA ASP A 18 -13.00 11.09 -1.52
C ASP A 18 -12.40 11.18 -0.11
N GLY A 19 -11.40 10.35 0.20
CA GLY A 19 -10.68 10.42 1.47
C GLY A 19 -9.97 11.76 1.69
N LEU A 20 -9.38 12.34 0.63
CA LEU A 20 -8.76 13.67 0.70
C LEU A 20 -9.82 14.76 0.96
N TYR A 21 -10.97 14.72 0.27
CA TYR A 21 -12.08 15.64 0.54
C TYR A 21 -12.52 15.58 2.00
N VAL A 22 -12.80 14.39 2.50
CA VAL A 22 -13.26 14.17 3.89
C VAL A 22 -12.24 14.70 4.92
N GLU A 23 -10.95 14.44 4.72
CA GLU A 23 -9.93 14.90 5.67
C GLU A 23 -9.63 16.40 5.56
N MET A 24 -9.73 16.99 4.37
CA MET A 24 -9.60 18.45 4.20
C MET A 24 -10.79 19.21 4.75
N ASP A 25 -12.01 18.65 4.68
CA ASP A 25 -13.18 19.22 5.35
C ASP A 25 -13.06 19.15 6.87
N ARG A 26 -12.50 18.06 7.38
CA ARG A 26 -12.37 17.79 8.80
C ARG A 26 -11.30 18.65 9.50
N ASP A 27 -10.18 18.91 8.82
CA ASP A 27 -8.97 19.48 9.42
C ASP A 27 -8.34 20.53 8.48
N ASP A 28 -8.35 21.80 8.92
CA ASP A 28 -7.82 22.93 8.17
C ASP A 28 -6.29 22.90 7.99
N ASP A 29 -5.58 22.08 8.77
CA ASP A 29 -4.13 21.88 8.67
C ASP A 29 -3.73 20.89 7.54
N VAL A 30 -4.69 20.18 6.93
CA VAL A 30 -4.42 19.27 5.81
C VAL A 30 -4.17 20.07 4.53
N VAL A 31 -2.99 19.85 3.93
CA VAL A 31 -2.54 20.51 2.67
C VAL A 31 -2.10 19.46 1.68
N VAL A 32 -2.72 19.41 0.50
CA VAL A 32 -2.30 18.56 -0.61
C VAL A 32 -1.30 19.33 -1.47
N MET A 33 -0.17 18.72 -1.78
CA MET A 33 0.87 19.36 -2.59
C MET A 33 1.57 18.36 -3.50
N GLY A 34 2.06 18.82 -4.63
CA GLY A 34 2.75 17.98 -5.59
C GLY A 34 2.74 18.58 -6.98
N GLU A 35 3.23 17.81 -7.93
CA GLU A 35 3.27 18.20 -9.32
C GLU A 35 1.90 17.95 -9.97
N ASP A 36 1.34 18.99 -10.62
CA ASP A 36 0.03 18.93 -11.30
C ASP A 36 -1.18 18.53 -10.43
N VAL A 37 -1.07 18.58 -9.10
CA VAL A 37 -2.15 18.17 -8.19
C VAL A 37 -3.32 19.16 -8.14
N GLY A 38 -3.07 20.42 -8.49
CA GLY A 38 -4.05 21.51 -8.48
C GLY A 38 -4.85 21.58 -9.80
N GLU A 39 -4.43 22.43 -10.75
CA GLU A 39 -5.16 22.71 -11.99
C GLU A 39 -5.47 21.44 -12.80
N ASN A 40 -4.52 20.50 -12.86
CA ASN A 40 -4.69 19.25 -13.59
C ASN A 40 -5.40 18.16 -12.79
N GLY A 41 -5.54 18.29 -11.46
CA GLY A 41 -6.15 17.28 -10.60
C GLY A 41 -5.35 15.99 -10.47
N GLY A 42 -4.02 16.06 -10.65
CA GLY A 42 -3.11 14.93 -10.64
C GLY A 42 -3.10 14.11 -11.93
N VAL A 43 -2.01 13.40 -12.20
CA VAL A 43 -1.84 12.54 -13.39
C VAL A 43 -2.94 11.50 -13.51
N PHE A 44 -3.37 10.93 -12.39
CA PHE A 44 -4.42 9.93 -12.33
C PHE A 44 -5.80 10.48 -11.94
N ARG A 45 -5.93 11.80 -11.74
CA ARG A 45 -7.15 12.48 -11.30
C ARG A 45 -7.53 12.16 -9.84
N ALA A 46 -6.54 11.82 -9.03
CA ALA A 46 -6.74 11.55 -7.62
C ALA A 46 -7.07 12.81 -6.79
N THR A 47 -6.70 13.99 -7.28
CA THR A 47 -6.93 15.28 -6.63
C THR A 47 -7.89 16.20 -7.42
N GLN A 48 -8.57 15.65 -8.42
CA GLN A 48 -9.47 16.42 -9.28
C GLN A 48 -10.58 17.11 -8.48
N GLY A 49 -10.73 18.42 -8.65
CA GLY A 49 -11.75 19.23 -8.00
C GLY A 49 -11.34 19.80 -6.64
N LEU A 50 -10.25 19.33 -6.04
CA LEU A 50 -9.82 19.82 -4.73
C LEU A 50 -9.43 21.30 -4.74
N ILE A 51 -8.76 21.78 -5.79
CA ILE A 51 -8.31 23.18 -5.85
C ILE A 51 -9.46 24.18 -5.95
N GLU A 52 -10.59 23.79 -6.55
CA GLU A 52 -11.79 24.63 -6.64
C GLU A 52 -12.41 24.85 -5.26
N GLU A 53 -12.32 23.88 -4.37
CA GLU A 53 -12.90 23.91 -3.03
C GLU A 53 -11.91 24.41 -1.97
N TYR A 54 -10.64 24.08 -2.12
CA TYR A 54 -9.57 24.41 -1.16
C TYR A 54 -8.41 25.15 -1.84
N PRO A 55 -8.62 26.33 -2.46
CA PRO A 55 -7.61 26.99 -3.30
C PRO A 55 -6.30 27.34 -2.57
N ASP A 56 -6.36 27.56 -1.25
CA ASP A 56 -5.19 27.90 -0.43
C ASP A 56 -4.49 26.66 0.15
N ARG A 57 -5.06 25.45 -0.02
CA ARG A 57 -4.57 24.21 0.57
C ARG A 57 -4.27 23.11 -0.46
N VAL A 58 -4.39 23.41 -1.74
CA VAL A 58 -3.95 22.55 -2.85
C VAL A 58 -2.89 23.29 -3.63
N VAL A 59 -1.66 22.80 -3.61
CA VAL A 59 -0.47 23.52 -4.06
C VAL A 59 0.24 22.78 -5.18
N ASP A 60 0.19 23.34 -6.40
CA ASP A 60 1.06 22.88 -7.49
C ASP A 60 2.50 23.28 -7.21
N THR A 61 3.41 22.32 -7.28
CA THR A 61 4.84 22.52 -7.03
C THR A 61 5.63 22.41 -8.34
N PRO A 62 6.84 22.97 -8.39
CA PRO A 62 7.80 22.61 -9.43
C PRO A 62 8.13 21.11 -9.39
N LEU A 63 8.58 20.56 -10.53
CA LEU A 63 9.10 19.20 -10.68
C LEU A 63 10.43 19.08 -9.92
N ALA A 64 10.34 18.78 -8.62
CA ALA A 64 11.50 18.66 -7.73
C ALA A 64 11.11 17.87 -6.46
N GLU A 65 11.11 16.55 -6.53
CA GLU A 65 10.59 15.68 -5.46
C GLU A 65 11.30 15.87 -4.12
N SER A 66 12.61 16.16 -4.12
CA SER A 66 13.32 16.54 -2.88
C SER A 66 12.79 17.84 -2.28
N GLY A 67 12.41 18.80 -3.13
CA GLY A 67 11.78 20.06 -2.71
C GLY A 67 10.37 19.85 -2.19
N ILE A 68 9.57 19.02 -2.86
CA ILE A 68 8.20 18.67 -2.47
C ILE A 68 8.22 18.07 -1.05
N VAL A 69 8.98 16.99 -0.85
CA VAL A 69 9.03 16.29 0.44
C VAL A 69 9.75 17.12 1.51
N GLY A 70 10.85 17.81 1.15
CA GLY A 70 11.57 18.67 2.10
C GLY A 70 10.71 19.83 2.64
N THR A 71 9.88 20.42 1.78
CA THR A 71 8.90 21.45 2.19
C THR A 71 7.85 20.83 3.10
N ALA A 72 7.31 19.66 2.76
CA ALA A 72 6.33 18.94 3.58
C ALA A 72 6.87 18.61 4.99
N VAL A 73 8.14 18.20 5.12
CA VAL A 73 8.79 18.01 6.44
C VAL A 73 8.78 19.30 7.27
N GLY A 74 9.09 20.45 6.65
CA GLY A 74 9.04 21.75 7.30
C GLY A 74 7.63 22.15 7.73
N MET A 75 6.63 21.92 6.88
CA MET A 75 5.21 22.18 7.17
C MET A 75 4.73 21.30 8.34
N ALA A 76 5.05 20.00 8.32
CA ALA A 76 4.72 19.08 9.40
C ALA A 76 5.36 19.49 10.74
N ALA A 77 6.61 19.90 10.73
CA ALA A 77 7.29 20.44 11.92
C ALA A 77 6.66 21.73 12.46
N TYR A 78 5.99 22.49 11.60
CA TYR A 78 5.26 23.70 11.95
C TYR A 78 3.84 23.43 12.48
N GLY A 79 3.34 22.21 12.34
CA GLY A 79 2.04 21.76 12.86
C GLY A 79 0.98 21.47 11.79
N MET A 80 1.32 21.61 10.51
CA MET A 80 0.42 21.25 9.41
C MET A 80 0.44 19.74 9.14
N ARG A 81 -0.51 19.27 8.35
CA ARG A 81 -0.62 17.87 7.87
C ARG A 81 -0.47 17.81 6.35
N PRO A 82 0.75 17.95 5.83
CA PRO A 82 0.98 17.92 4.40
C PRO A 82 0.80 16.49 3.83
N VAL A 83 0.19 16.44 2.64
CA VAL A 83 -0.02 15.23 1.85
C VAL A 83 0.70 15.43 0.50
N PRO A 84 2.05 15.32 0.47
CA PRO A 84 2.80 15.41 -0.77
C PRO A 84 2.52 14.20 -1.67
N GLU A 85 2.23 14.45 -2.96
CA GLU A 85 2.13 13.45 -4.01
C GLU A 85 3.42 13.41 -4.84
N ILE A 86 3.97 12.22 -5.02
CA ILE A 86 4.99 11.91 -6.01
C ILE A 86 4.28 11.22 -7.18
N GLN A 87 4.38 11.73 -8.39
CA GLN A 87 3.58 11.28 -9.54
C GLN A 87 3.68 9.79 -9.86
N PHE A 88 4.86 9.18 -9.64
CA PHE A 88 5.12 7.75 -9.77
C PHE A 88 6.18 7.32 -8.78
N MET A 89 6.05 6.10 -8.26
CA MET A 89 6.98 5.56 -7.27
C MET A 89 8.45 5.63 -7.69
N GLY A 90 8.76 5.42 -8.96
CA GLY A 90 10.13 5.51 -9.48
C GLY A 90 10.74 6.91 -9.46
N PHE A 91 9.93 7.95 -9.26
CA PHE A 91 10.41 9.34 -9.14
C PHE A 91 10.70 9.75 -7.69
N ILE A 92 10.47 8.87 -6.73
CA ILE A 92 10.68 9.15 -5.30
C ILE A 92 12.17 9.23 -4.91
N TYR A 93 13.08 8.70 -5.72
CA TYR A 93 14.49 8.59 -5.35
C TYR A 93 15.17 9.93 -5.02
N PRO A 94 14.94 11.06 -5.70
CA PRO A 94 15.49 12.35 -5.29
C PRO A 94 14.97 12.82 -3.92
N ALA A 95 13.78 12.36 -3.50
CA ALA A 95 13.20 12.68 -2.20
C ALA A 95 13.62 11.71 -1.07
N PHE A 96 14.32 10.62 -1.40
CA PHE A 96 14.68 9.57 -0.44
C PHE A 96 15.41 10.10 0.79
N ASP A 97 16.38 11.01 0.60
CA ASP A 97 17.09 11.65 1.71
C ASP A 97 16.13 12.42 2.64
N GLN A 98 15.17 13.17 2.08
CA GLN A 98 14.20 13.93 2.87
C GLN A 98 13.29 13.01 3.69
N ILE A 99 12.94 11.85 3.15
CA ILE A 99 12.11 10.85 3.84
C ILE A 99 12.92 10.17 4.95
N VAL A 100 14.06 9.57 4.63
CA VAL A 100 14.78 8.70 5.59
C VAL A 100 15.66 9.47 6.57
N SER A 101 16.25 10.61 6.15
CA SER A 101 17.13 11.40 7.01
C SER A 101 16.39 12.46 7.82
N HIS A 102 15.23 12.92 7.37
CA HIS A 102 14.49 14.00 8.02
C HIS A 102 13.13 13.54 8.55
N ALA A 103 12.17 13.13 7.71
CA ALA A 103 10.83 12.76 8.14
C ALA A 103 10.85 11.64 9.19
N ALA A 104 11.47 10.50 8.88
CA ALA A 104 11.56 9.34 9.76
C ALA A 104 12.22 9.63 11.10
N ARG A 105 13.10 10.63 11.18
CA ARG A 105 13.94 10.89 12.34
C ARG A 105 13.54 12.13 13.13
N LEU A 106 12.58 12.93 12.67
CA LEU A 106 12.25 14.22 13.27
C LEU A 106 11.84 14.08 14.74
N ARG A 107 10.98 13.11 15.05
CA ARG A 107 10.55 12.81 16.41
C ARG A 107 11.72 12.43 17.32
N THR A 108 12.55 11.49 16.92
CA THR A 108 13.71 11.04 17.70
C THR A 108 14.75 12.15 17.85
N ARG A 109 15.07 12.86 16.76
CA ARG A 109 16.06 13.95 16.73
C ARG A 109 15.66 15.13 17.64
N SER A 110 14.36 15.40 17.74
CA SER A 110 13.82 16.45 18.59
C SER A 110 13.51 15.99 20.02
N ASN A 111 13.81 14.75 20.37
CA ASN A 111 13.42 14.14 21.65
C ASN A 111 11.90 14.24 21.92
N GLY A 112 11.10 13.92 20.90
CA GLY A 112 9.63 13.95 20.96
C GLY A 112 9.00 15.33 20.90
N ARG A 113 9.80 16.42 20.77
CA ARG A 113 9.27 17.78 20.70
C ARG A 113 8.47 18.07 19.45
N TYR A 114 8.89 17.49 18.32
CA TYR A 114 8.24 17.61 17.02
C TYR A 114 7.77 16.25 16.54
N ALA A 115 6.56 16.18 16.06
CA ALA A 115 6.03 15.11 15.24
C ALA A 115 6.27 15.41 13.75
N CYS A 116 6.00 14.43 12.87
CA CYS A 116 6.03 14.63 11.43
C CYS A 116 4.77 14.05 10.79
N PRO A 117 3.58 14.64 11.06
CA PRO A 117 2.31 14.14 10.54
C PRO A 117 2.17 14.44 9.06
N MET A 118 2.81 13.64 8.21
CA MET A 118 2.77 13.79 6.77
C MET A 118 2.51 12.45 6.08
N VAL A 119 1.83 12.50 4.93
CA VAL A 119 1.56 11.32 4.11
C VAL A 119 2.16 11.50 2.73
N VAL A 120 3.26 10.80 2.45
CA VAL A 120 3.82 10.76 1.09
C VAL A 120 3.02 9.75 0.28
N ARG A 121 2.23 10.24 -0.67
CA ARG A 121 1.45 9.41 -1.60
C ARG A 121 2.24 9.18 -2.89
N ALA A 122 2.22 7.96 -3.39
CA ALA A 122 2.80 7.64 -4.68
C ALA A 122 2.03 6.52 -5.40
N PRO A 123 1.65 6.72 -6.68
CA PRO A 123 1.21 5.63 -7.55
C PRO A 123 2.33 4.60 -7.72
N TYR A 124 2.01 3.34 -7.43
CA TYR A 124 2.95 2.26 -7.20
C TYR A 124 2.68 1.07 -8.12
N GLY A 125 3.73 0.28 -8.42
CA GLY A 125 3.63 -1.01 -9.08
C GLY A 125 3.52 -0.97 -10.61
N GLY A 126 3.46 -2.15 -11.22
CA GLY A 126 3.31 -2.39 -12.64
C GLY A 126 1.88 -2.48 -13.13
N GLY A 127 1.69 -3.13 -14.28
CA GLY A 127 0.39 -3.49 -14.86
C GLY A 127 -0.26 -2.46 -15.78
N ILE A 128 0.39 -1.33 -16.06
CA ILE A 128 -0.17 -0.27 -16.90
C ILE A 128 0.62 -0.03 -18.19
N ARG A 129 1.64 -0.85 -18.46
CA ARG A 129 2.48 -0.78 -19.65
C ARG A 129 3.13 0.59 -19.87
N ALA A 130 3.60 1.17 -18.78
CA ALA A 130 4.23 2.48 -18.75
C ALA A 130 5.70 2.46 -19.20
N PRO A 131 6.31 3.63 -19.48
CA PRO A 131 7.75 3.75 -19.72
C PRO A 131 8.60 3.37 -18.50
N GLU A 132 9.93 3.36 -18.67
CA GLU A 132 10.90 3.17 -17.60
C GLU A 132 10.63 4.12 -16.41
N HIS A 133 10.92 3.69 -15.19
CA HIS A 133 10.66 4.36 -13.91
C HIS A 133 9.18 4.56 -13.51
N HIS A 134 8.23 4.12 -14.32
CA HIS A 134 6.81 4.30 -14.01
C HIS A 134 6.16 3.07 -13.35
N SER A 135 6.91 1.97 -13.12
CA SER A 135 6.35 0.70 -12.64
C SER A 135 7.13 0.09 -11.46
N GLU A 136 7.81 0.94 -10.71
CA GLU A 136 8.63 0.51 -9.59
C GLU A 136 7.77 0.05 -8.38
N SER A 137 8.29 -0.97 -7.67
CA SER A 137 7.74 -1.54 -6.43
C SER A 137 8.85 -1.57 -5.41
N THR A 138 9.03 -0.48 -4.67
CA THR A 138 10.17 -0.23 -3.80
C THR A 138 9.79 -0.10 -2.32
N GLU A 139 8.68 -0.67 -1.92
CA GLU A 139 8.18 -0.65 -0.55
C GLU A 139 9.22 -1.10 0.47
N ALA A 140 10.05 -2.08 0.12
CA ALA A 140 11.09 -2.62 1.02
C ALA A 140 12.09 -1.54 1.50
N PHE A 141 12.39 -0.52 0.69
CA PHE A 141 13.28 0.57 1.10
C PHE A 141 12.73 1.39 2.26
N PHE A 142 11.41 1.52 2.32
CA PHE A 142 10.72 2.32 3.34
C PHE A 142 10.35 1.48 4.56
N VAL A 143 9.99 0.21 4.37
CA VAL A 143 9.76 -0.75 5.46
C VAL A 143 11.02 -0.91 6.31
N HIS A 144 12.20 -0.98 5.67
CA HIS A 144 13.48 -1.09 6.39
C HIS A 144 13.84 0.14 7.23
N GLN A 145 13.20 1.29 7.00
CA GLN A 145 13.53 2.54 7.68
C GLN A 145 12.69 2.73 8.96
N PRO A 146 13.27 2.57 10.17
CA PRO A 146 12.56 2.88 11.42
C PRO A 146 12.06 4.32 11.47
N GLY A 147 10.83 4.50 11.94
CA GLY A 147 10.16 5.80 12.04
C GLY A 147 9.27 6.14 10.84
N LEU A 148 9.13 5.23 9.87
CA LEU A 148 8.15 5.30 8.81
C LEU A 148 7.08 4.21 8.97
N LYS A 149 5.85 4.54 8.57
CA LYS A 149 4.79 3.56 8.31
C LYS A 149 4.64 3.39 6.81
N VAL A 150 4.30 2.18 6.35
CA VAL A 150 4.13 1.86 4.92
C VAL A 150 2.80 1.17 4.71
N VAL A 151 1.96 1.74 3.87
CA VAL A 151 0.56 1.31 3.63
C VAL A 151 0.33 1.09 2.15
N ILE A 152 -0.28 -0.04 1.78
CA ILE A 152 -0.60 -0.40 0.39
C ILE A 152 -2.01 -1.03 0.36
N PRO A 153 -3.07 -0.26 0.12
CA PRO A 153 -4.44 -0.78 0.08
C PRO A 153 -4.70 -1.63 -1.15
N SER A 154 -5.68 -2.52 -1.07
CA SER A 154 -6.13 -3.37 -2.18
C SER A 154 -7.57 -3.14 -2.62
N THR A 155 -8.37 -2.42 -1.82
CA THR A 155 -9.78 -2.13 -2.10
C THR A 155 -10.10 -0.64 -1.97
N PRO A 156 -11.15 -0.14 -2.63
CA PRO A 156 -11.62 1.24 -2.43
C PRO A 156 -12.00 1.54 -0.97
N TYR A 157 -12.65 0.61 -0.28
CA TYR A 157 -13.00 0.75 1.14
C TYR A 157 -11.75 0.96 2.00
N ASP A 158 -10.77 0.06 1.88
CA ASP A 158 -9.52 0.20 2.64
C ASP A 158 -8.74 1.46 2.26
N THR A 159 -8.77 1.84 0.99
CA THR A 159 -8.05 3.03 0.50
C THR A 159 -8.51 4.30 1.21
N LYS A 160 -9.83 4.55 1.29
CA LYS A 160 -10.36 5.71 1.99
C LYS A 160 -10.07 5.64 3.49
N GLY A 161 -10.36 4.50 4.13
CA GLY A 161 -10.20 4.35 5.58
C GLY A 161 -8.74 4.37 6.04
N LEU A 162 -7.82 3.74 5.31
CA LEU A 162 -6.38 3.77 5.61
C LEU A 162 -5.77 5.14 5.33
N LEU A 163 -6.22 5.84 4.27
CA LEU A 163 -5.76 7.20 3.99
C LEU A 163 -6.18 8.18 5.11
N ALA A 164 -7.41 8.06 5.59
CA ALA A 164 -7.86 8.84 6.74
C ALA A 164 -7.00 8.55 7.98
N SER A 165 -6.73 7.28 8.27
CA SER A 165 -5.84 6.89 9.37
C SER A 165 -4.42 7.43 9.19
N ALA A 166 -3.89 7.38 7.97
CA ALA A 166 -2.55 7.90 7.66
C ALA A 166 -2.45 9.41 7.85
N ILE A 167 -3.46 10.19 7.40
CA ILE A 167 -3.48 11.65 7.57
C ILE A 167 -3.61 12.04 9.06
N ARG A 168 -4.36 11.26 9.83
CA ARG A 168 -4.55 11.48 11.27
C ARG A 168 -3.36 11.03 12.12
N ASP A 169 -2.45 10.21 11.57
CA ASP A 169 -1.28 9.71 12.30
C ASP A 169 -0.28 10.85 12.61
N PRO A 170 0.33 10.87 13.80
CA PRO A 170 1.33 11.87 14.15
C PRO A 170 2.71 11.61 13.54
N ASP A 171 2.94 10.44 12.93
CA ASP A 171 4.21 10.03 12.35
C ASP A 171 4.10 9.87 10.82
N PRO A 172 5.22 9.94 10.08
CA PRO A 172 5.16 9.93 8.63
C PRO A 172 4.73 8.57 8.06
N VAL A 173 3.81 8.63 7.10
CA VAL A 173 3.28 7.47 6.39
C VAL A 173 3.66 7.55 4.91
N ILE A 174 4.17 6.45 4.37
CA ILE A 174 4.33 6.23 2.93
C ILE A 174 3.11 5.46 2.46
N PHE A 175 2.26 6.10 1.68
CA PHE A 175 1.00 5.57 1.19
C PHE A 175 1.11 5.24 -0.29
N LEU A 176 1.24 3.95 -0.61
CA LEU A 176 1.51 3.46 -1.96
C LEU A 176 0.20 3.01 -2.61
N GLU A 177 -0.11 3.59 -3.76
CA GLU A 177 -1.39 3.42 -4.44
C GLU A 177 -1.23 2.49 -5.66
N PRO A 178 -1.72 1.24 -5.62
CA PRO A 178 -1.53 0.28 -6.71
C PRO A 178 -2.22 0.72 -8.01
N LYS A 179 -1.46 1.16 -9.00
CA LYS A 179 -1.97 1.69 -10.27
C LYS A 179 -2.81 0.69 -11.07
N LEU A 180 -2.39 -0.57 -11.06
CA LEU A 180 -3.10 -1.64 -11.79
C LEU A 180 -4.59 -1.69 -11.44
N ILE A 181 -4.89 -1.47 -10.16
CA ILE A 181 -6.26 -1.57 -9.65
C ILE A 181 -6.96 -0.23 -9.45
N TYR A 182 -6.35 0.89 -9.82
CA TYR A 182 -6.95 2.23 -9.67
C TYR A 182 -8.37 2.35 -10.23
N ARG A 183 -8.66 1.64 -11.35
CA ARG A 183 -9.95 1.66 -12.04
C ARG A 183 -10.47 0.26 -12.39
N ALA A 184 -9.85 -0.79 -11.85
CA ALA A 184 -10.15 -2.17 -12.24
C ALA A 184 -11.54 -2.64 -11.79
N PHE A 185 -12.00 -2.13 -10.66
CA PHE A 185 -13.31 -2.48 -10.08
C PHE A 185 -13.85 -1.34 -9.22
N ARG A 186 -15.05 -1.52 -8.72
CA ARG A 186 -15.72 -0.62 -7.79
C ARG A 186 -16.11 -1.38 -6.54
N ASP A 187 -16.20 -0.65 -5.43
CA ASP A 187 -16.65 -1.17 -4.16
C ASP A 187 -17.62 -0.17 -3.52
N ASP A 188 -18.48 -0.65 -2.63
CA ASP A 188 -19.36 0.20 -1.84
C ASP A 188 -18.60 0.80 -0.67
N VAL A 189 -18.42 2.11 -0.70
CA VAL A 189 -17.65 2.88 0.27
C VAL A 189 -18.59 3.81 1.03
N PRO A 190 -18.57 3.84 2.39
CA PRO A 190 -19.35 4.79 3.16
C PRO A 190 -19.09 6.24 2.74
N GLU A 191 -20.17 7.04 2.61
CA GLU A 191 -20.04 8.48 2.32
C GLU A 191 -19.45 9.23 3.51
N GLU A 192 -19.80 8.82 4.72
CA GLU A 192 -19.31 9.41 5.98
C GLU A 192 -17.81 9.13 6.20
N GLU A 193 -17.23 9.84 7.16
CA GLU A 193 -15.86 9.58 7.60
C GLU A 193 -15.77 8.25 8.36
N TYR A 194 -14.73 7.50 8.08
CA TYR A 194 -14.33 6.32 8.85
C TYR A 194 -12.83 6.09 8.73
N THR A 195 -12.31 5.25 9.58
CA THR A 195 -10.90 4.86 9.58
C THR A 195 -10.76 3.35 9.52
N VAL A 196 -9.66 2.89 8.95
CA VAL A 196 -9.18 1.51 9.04
C VAL A 196 -7.85 1.55 9.77
N SER A 197 -7.67 0.68 10.76
CA SER A 197 -6.47 0.66 11.60
C SER A 197 -5.21 0.37 10.78
N LEU A 198 -4.15 1.15 11.03
CA LEU A 198 -2.83 0.84 10.50
C LEU A 198 -2.21 -0.31 11.30
N GLY A 199 -1.61 -1.29 10.61
CA GLY A 199 -1.01 -2.47 11.23
C GLY A 199 -1.97 -3.61 11.50
N GLU A 200 -3.19 -3.57 10.95
CA GLU A 200 -4.16 -4.66 10.97
C GLU A 200 -4.35 -5.23 9.56
N ALA A 201 -4.12 -6.53 9.39
CA ALA A 201 -4.39 -7.25 8.15
C ALA A 201 -5.90 -7.52 7.96
N ALA A 202 -6.28 -7.92 6.75
CA ALA A 202 -7.66 -8.34 6.46
C ALA A 202 -7.67 -9.76 5.88
N THR A 203 -8.45 -10.65 6.48
CA THR A 203 -8.75 -11.95 5.88
C THR A 203 -9.74 -11.74 4.73
N ARG A 204 -9.28 -11.93 3.50
CA ARG A 204 -10.11 -11.81 2.29
C ARG A 204 -10.84 -13.10 1.97
N ARG A 205 -10.26 -14.22 2.35
CA ARG A 205 -10.85 -15.54 2.22
C ARG A 205 -10.37 -16.42 3.38
N GLU A 206 -11.31 -17.05 4.06
CA GLU A 206 -11.00 -18.09 5.04
C GLU A 206 -10.58 -19.38 4.31
N GLY A 207 -9.67 -20.14 4.91
CA GLY A 207 -9.20 -21.41 4.40
C GLY A 207 -8.44 -22.21 5.45
N SER A 208 -8.05 -23.44 5.10
CA SER A 208 -7.46 -24.38 6.07
C SER A 208 -6.19 -25.09 5.59
N ASP A 209 -5.87 -25.07 4.30
CA ASP A 209 -4.79 -25.89 3.75
C ASP A 209 -3.48 -25.12 3.57
N VAL A 210 -3.55 -23.82 3.23
CA VAL A 210 -2.40 -22.95 2.99
C VAL A 210 -2.74 -21.50 3.26
N SER A 211 -1.86 -20.75 3.93
CA SER A 211 -1.96 -19.30 4.10
C SER A 211 -1.30 -18.59 2.92
N VAL A 212 -1.98 -17.63 2.31
CA VAL A 212 -1.45 -16.82 1.23
C VAL A 212 -1.41 -15.36 1.66
N PHE A 213 -0.21 -14.85 1.94
CA PHE A 213 0.00 -13.46 2.35
C PHE A 213 0.27 -12.59 1.12
N THR A 214 -0.47 -11.49 1.00
CA THR A 214 -0.37 -10.60 -0.15
C THR A 214 -0.72 -9.15 0.21
N TRP A 215 -0.58 -8.22 -0.71
CA TRP A 215 -0.97 -6.82 -0.56
C TRP A 215 -1.16 -6.10 -1.89
N GLY A 216 -1.87 -4.99 -1.87
CA GLY A 216 -2.03 -4.11 -3.01
C GLY A 216 -2.64 -4.80 -4.23
N ALA A 217 -2.04 -4.59 -5.40
CA ALA A 217 -2.56 -5.13 -6.66
C ALA A 217 -2.58 -6.67 -6.71
N MET A 218 -1.67 -7.33 -5.97
CA MET A 218 -1.55 -8.78 -5.99
C MET A 218 -2.65 -9.51 -5.21
N THR A 219 -3.41 -8.81 -4.40
CA THR A 219 -4.56 -9.40 -3.68
C THR A 219 -5.60 -9.98 -4.65
N ARG A 220 -5.89 -9.27 -5.74
CA ARG A 220 -6.90 -9.72 -6.71
C ARG A 220 -6.50 -11.00 -7.47
N PRO A 221 -5.34 -11.09 -8.15
CA PRO A 221 -4.93 -12.33 -8.80
C PRO A 221 -4.73 -13.49 -7.80
N THR A 222 -4.40 -13.19 -6.54
CA THR A 222 -4.34 -14.20 -5.48
C THR A 222 -5.73 -14.75 -5.14
N MET A 223 -6.74 -13.90 -5.06
CA MET A 223 -8.13 -14.34 -4.84
C MET A 223 -8.62 -15.20 -6.00
N GLU A 224 -8.35 -14.80 -7.25
CA GLU A 224 -8.70 -15.58 -8.44
C GLU A 224 -8.03 -16.97 -8.42
N ALA A 225 -6.74 -17.03 -8.12
CA ALA A 225 -6.02 -18.30 -7.97
C ALA A 225 -6.59 -19.18 -6.84
N ALA A 226 -6.97 -18.58 -5.71
CA ALA A 226 -7.56 -19.29 -4.57
C ALA A 226 -8.97 -19.84 -4.89
N GLU A 227 -9.77 -19.11 -5.67
CA GLU A 227 -11.07 -19.56 -6.13
C GLU A 227 -10.94 -20.76 -7.09
N ASP A 228 -10.02 -20.69 -8.05
CA ASP A 228 -9.72 -21.80 -8.96
C ASP A 228 -9.25 -23.06 -8.22
N LEU A 229 -8.35 -22.89 -7.23
CA LEU A 229 -7.83 -23.98 -6.41
C LEU A 229 -8.89 -24.61 -5.51
N ALA A 230 -9.88 -23.87 -5.07
CA ALA A 230 -11.00 -24.41 -4.30
C ALA A 230 -11.83 -25.42 -5.11
N GLU A 231 -11.96 -25.21 -6.44
CA GLU A 231 -12.60 -26.19 -7.35
C GLU A 231 -11.78 -27.49 -7.47
N GLU A 232 -10.47 -27.41 -7.20
CA GLU A 232 -9.53 -28.56 -7.21
C GLU A 232 -9.37 -29.20 -5.81
N GLY A 233 -10.01 -28.62 -4.78
CA GLY A 233 -10.03 -29.17 -3.44
C GLY A 233 -8.92 -28.64 -2.52
N ILE A 234 -8.27 -27.52 -2.87
CA ILE A 234 -7.29 -26.81 -2.03
C ILE A 234 -7.96 -25.57 -1.45
N ASP A 235 -8.00 -25.49 -0.13
CA ASP A 235 -8.68 -24.42 0.62
C ASP A 235 -7.69 -23.36 1.13
N CYS A 236 -7.48 -22.31 0.32
CA CYS A 236 -6.55 -21.24 0.62
C CYS A 236 -7.14 -20.21 1.60
N GLU A 237 -6.40 -19.83 2.65
CA GLU A 237 -6.65 -18.62 3.41
C GLU A 237 -5.88 -17.46 2.80
N VAL A 238 -6.58 -16.39 2.41
CA VAL A 238 -5.95 -15.22 1.80
C VAL A 238 -5.96 -14.05 2.77
N ILE A 239 -4.77 -13.62 3.17
CA ILE A 239 -4.52 -12.50 4.09
C ILE A 239 -3.93 -11.32 3.31
N ASP A 240 -4.68 -10.24 3.26
CA ASP A 240 -4.22 -8.95 2.73
C ASP A 240 -3.60 -8.13 3.86
N LEU A 241 -2.30 -7.93 3.80
CA LEU A 241 -1.55 -7.27 4.88
C LEU A 241 -1.86 -5.78 4.99
N ARG A 242 -2.23 -5.10 3.92
CA ARG A 242 -2.60 -3.67 3.85
C ARG A 242 -1.56 -2.69 4.38
N THR A 243 -0.95 -3.00 5.53
CA THR A 243 0.13 -2.24 6.15
C THR A 243 1.38 -3.13 6.25
N LEU A 244 2.49 -2.65 5.72
CA LEU A 244 3.75 -3.39 5.70
C LEU A 244 4.71 -2.95 6.81
N SER A 245 4.47 -1.77 7.39
CA SER A 245 5.14 -1.26 8.58
C SER A 245 4.18 -0.34 9.34
N PRO A 246 3.75 -0.67 10.59
CA PRO A 246 4.02 -1.93 11.26
C PRO A 246 3.33 -3.12 10.57
N LEU A 247 3.98 -4.28 10.59
CA LEU A 247 3.42 -5.52 10.08
C LEU A 247 2.47 -6.15 11.10
N ASP A 248 1.38 -6.74 10.66
CA ASP A 248 0.48 -7.55 11.51
C ASP A 248 1.06 -8.95 11.70
N GLU A 249 2.02 -9.05 12.62
CA GLU A 249 2.69 -10.33 12.93
C GLU A 249 1.71 -11.33 13.54
N GLU A 250 0.73 -10.88 14.33
CA GLU A 250 -0.27 -11.74 14.96
C GLU A 250 -1.14 -12.43 13.90
N ALA A 251 -1.61 -11.71 12.88
CA ALA A 251 -2.38 -12.29 11.78
C ALA A 251 -1.56 -13.31 10.99
N ILE A 252 -0.27 -13.06 10.75
CA ILE A 252 0.63 -13.99 10.07
C ILE A 252 0.80 -15.27 10.90
N VAL A 253 1.08 -15.12 12.18
CA VAL A 253 1.34 -16.22 13.12
C VAL A 253 0.09 -17.10 13.28
N GLU A 254 -1.08 -16.52 13.50
CA GLU A 254 -2.32 -17.27 13.71
C GLU A 254 -2.79 -17.99 12.44
N SER A 255 -2.68 -17.33 11.28
CA SER A 255 -2.96 -17.96 9.99
C SER A 255 -2.03 -19.14 9.72
N PHE A 256 -0.72 -18.96 9.92
CA PHE A 256 0.25 -20.03 9.69
C PHE A 256 0.09 -21.21 10.66
N LYS A 257 -0.23 -20.96 11.93
CA LYS A 257 -0.55 -22.03 12.90
C LYS A 257 -1.71 -22.91 12.44
N LYS A 258 -2.69 -22.31 11.78
CA LYS A 258 -3.87 -23.02 11.28
C LYS A 258 -3.55 -23.92 10.11
N THR A 259 -2.70 -23.47 9.19
CA THR A 259 -2.48 -24.13 7.89
C THR A 259 -1.16 -24.91 7.80
N GLY A 260 -0.14 -24.55 8.57
CA GLY A 260 1.22 -25.12 8.51
C GLY A 260 1.99 -24.85 7.22
N ARG A 261 1.38 -24.21 6.23
CA ARG A 261 1.92 -23.94 4.90
C ARG A 261 1.69 -22.48 4.53
N ALA A 262 2.63 -21.87 3.83
CA ALA A 262 2.43 -20.50 3.38
C ALA A 262 3.06 -20.21 2.01
N VAL A 263 2.42 -19.28 1.30
CA VAL A 263 2.92 -18.61 0.09
C VAL A 263 2.84 -17.11 0.30
N VAL A 264 3.90 -16.38 -0.07
CA VAL A 264 3.89 -14.91 -0.08
C VAL A 264 3.88 -14.40 -1.51
N VAL A 265 2.90 -13.57 -1.85
CA VAL A 265 2.69 -13.05 -3.21
C VAL A 265 2.88 -11.54 -3.23
N HIS A 266 3.84 -11.04 -4.02
CA HIS A 266 4.05 -9.61 -4.25
C HIS A 266 4.73 -9.34 -5.59
N GLU A 267 4.56 -8.14 -6.14
CA GLU A 267 5.11 -7.77 -7.45
C GLU A 267 6.57 -7.28 -7.43
N ALA A 268 7.09 -6.86 -6.25
CA ALA A 268 8.49 -6.46 -6.11
C ALA A 268 9.46 -7.61 -6.41
N PRO A 269 10.75 -7.32 -6.70
CA PRO A 269 11.79 -8.35 -6.85
C PRO A 269 11.88 -9.29 -5.67
N LYS A 270 12.30 -10.54 -5.91
CA LYS A 270 12.40 -11.59 -4.88
C LYS A 270 13.45 -11.29 -3.83
N THR A 271 14.62 -10.83 -4.28
CA THR A 271 15.76 -10.54 -3.39
C THR A 271 15.53 -9.25 -2.61
N GLY A 272 15.60 -9.31 -1.30
CA GLY A 272 15.39 -8.16 -0.41
C GLY A 272 13.93 -7.69 -0.32
N GLY A 273 12.98 -8.43 -0.91
CA GLY A 273 11.55 -8.16 -0.75
C GLY A 273 11.01 -8.55 0.61
N LEU A 274 9.86 -8.00 1.00
CA LEU A 274 9.26 -8.18 2.34
C LEU A 274 8.88 -9.63 2.65
N ALA A 275 8.72 -10.49 1.65
CA ALA A 275 8.51 -11.92 1.87
C ALA A 275 9.61 -12.55 2.76
N GLY A 276 10.82 -12.00 2.75
CA GLY A 276 11.90 -12.44 3.63
C GLY A 276 11.60 -12.18 5.12
N GLU A 277 11.00 -11.05 5.45
CA GLU A 277 10.58 -10.69 6.80
C GLU A 277 9.44 -11.58 7.29
N ILE A 278 8.43 -11.80 6.45
CA ILE A 278 7.31 -12.71 6.76
C ILE A 278 7.83 -14.14 7.06
N ILE A 279 8.78 -14.63 6.27
CA ILE A 279 9.44 -15.91 6.51
C ILE A 279 10.18 -15.90 7.85
N ALA A 280 10.90 -14.83 8.18
CA ALA A 280 11.61 -14.71 9.45
C ALA A 280 10.63 -14.75 10.63
N THR A 281 9.53 -13.98 10.59
CA THR A 281 8.47 -14.02 11.60
C THR A 281 7.92 -15.43 11.80
N ILE A 282 7.62 -16.15 10.72
CA ILE A 282 7.14 -17.55 10.80
C ILE A 282 8.22 -18.46 11.46
N GLN A 283 9.49 -18.30 11.08
CA GLN A 283 10.57 -19.12 11.63
C GLN A 283 10.83 -18.84 13.12
N GLU A 284 10.72 -17.60 13.54
CA GLU A 284 10.98 -17.19 14.92
C GLU A 284 9.82 -17.59 15.85
N GLU A 285 8.58 -17.42 15.42
CA GLU A 285 7.41 -17.55 16.28
C GLU A 285 6.74 -18.93 16.19
N VAL A 286 6.71 -19.56 15.01
CA VAL A 286 5.84 -20.73 14.76
C VAL A 286 6.51 -21.85 13.94
N LEU A 287 7.83 -21.94 13.96
CA LEU A 287 8.59 -22.97 13.24
C LEU A 287 8.04 -24.40 13.42
N LEU A 288 7.58 -24.76 14.63
CA LEU A 288 7.11 -26.13 14.94
C LEU A 288 5.79 -26.49 14.26
N TYR A 289 5.09 -25.54 13.67
CA TYR A 289 3.86 -25.76 12.89
C TYR A 289 4.15 -25.96 11.40
N GLN A 290 5.39 -25.73 10.97
CA GLN A 290 5.74 -25.71 9.54
C GLN A 290 5.72 -27.13 8.95
N GLU A 291 4.90 -27.33 7.92
CA GLU A 291 4.76 -28.58 7.16
C GLU A 291 5.45 -28.54 5.80
N ALA A 292 5.68 -27.35 5.23
CA ALA A 292 6.37 -27.13 3.96
C ALA A 292 7.24 -25.88 4.00
N PRO A 293 8.27 -25.73 3.15
CA PRO A 293 8.97 -24.46 2.99
C PRO A 293 8.01 -23.35 2.56
N VAL A 294 8.14 -22.15 3.13
CA VAL A 294 7.36 -20.99 2.68
C VAL A 294 7.79 -20.60 1.28
N ASN A 295 6.87 -20.62 0.31
CA ASN A 295 7.13 -20.27 -1.06
C ASN A 295 6.94 -18.77 -1.33
N ARG A 296 7.59 -18.23 -2.35
CA ARG A 296 7.53 -16.81 -2.73
C ARG A 296 7.22 -16.66 -4.20
N VAL A 297 6.03 -16.18 -4.53
CA VAL A 297 5.63 -15.85 -5.90
C VAL A 297 5.76 -14.32 -6.08
N THR A 298 6.81 -13.91 -6.77
CA THR A 298 7.24 -12.50 -6.77
C THR A 298 7.56 -12.02 -8.20
N GLY A 299 7.84 -10.73 -8.37
CA GLY A 299 8.59 -10.24 -9.52
C GLY A 299 9.97 -10.91 -9.60
N PHE A 300 10.65 -10.71 -10.71
CA PHE A 300 12.01 -11.23 -10.94
C PHE A 300 13.07 -10.24 -10.50
N ASP A 301 14.28 -10.71 -10.18
CA ASP A 301 15.44 -9.88 -9.80
C ASP A 301 16.08 -9.19 -11.03
N VAL A 302 15.28 -8.40 -11.72
CA VAL A 302 15.66 -7.56 -12.86
C VAL A 302 14.97 -6.21 -12.75
N PRO A 303 15.49 -5.13 -13.36
CA PRO A 303 14.73 -3.89 -13.50
C PRO A 303 13.36 -4.18 -14.12
N PHE A 304 12.33 -3.45 -13.68
CA PHE A 304 10.98 -3.70 -14.20
C PHE A 304 10.99 -3.61 -15.74
N PRO A 305 10.54 -4.64 -16.45
CA PRO A 305 10.68 -4.70 -17.89
C PRO A 305 9.73 -3.73 -18.60
N LEU A 306 10.12 -3.33 -19.80
CA LEU A 306 9.27 -2.51 -20.66
C LEU A 306 8.13 -3.35 -21.25
N TYR A 307 7.11 -2.65 -21.67
CA TYR A 307 5.83 -3.01 -22.26
C TYR A 307 5.65 -4.48 -22.72
N ALA A 308 6.57 -5.01 -23.53
CA ALA A 308 6.42 -6.34 -24.15
C ALA A 308 6.63 -7.52 -23.18
N LEU A 309 7.26 -7.27 -22.04
CA LEU A 309 7.62 -8.32 -21.07
C LEU A 309 6.93 -8.13 -19.72
N GLU A 310 6.11 -7.10 -19.57
CA GLU A 310 5.44 -6.77 -18.32
C GLU A 310 4.56 -7.92 -17.81
N ASP A 311 3.77 -8.54 -18.71
CA ASP A 311 2.88 -9.64 -18.36
C ASP A 311 3.67 -10.89 -17.87
N TYR A 312 4.92 -11.10 -18.34
CA TYR A 312 5.78 -12.17 -17.83
C TYR A 312 6.40 -11.88 -16.47
N TYR A 313 6.57 -10.59 -16.16
CA TYR A 313 7.17 -10.18 -14.90
C TYR A 313 6.19 -10.27 -13.74
N MET A 314 4.95 -9.81 -13.95
CA MET A 314 3.91 -9.74 -12.92
C MET A 314 3.47 -11.14 -12.46
N PRO A 315 3.25 -11.35 -11.15
CA PRO A 315 2.58 -12.55 -10.66
C PRO A 315 1.12 -12.61 -11.18
N GLU A 316 0.87 -13.49 -12.16
CA GLU A 316 -0.49 -13.77 -12.65
C GLU A 316 -1.12 -14.98 -11.93
N PRO A 317 -2.46 -15.13 -11.99
CA PRO A 317 -3.17 -16.21 -11.30
C PRO A 317 -2.57 -17.59 -11.53
N ALA A 318 -2.17 -17.92 -12.78
CA ALA A 318 -1.56 -19.21 -13.10
C ALA A 318 -0.27 -19.46 -12.32
N ARG A 319 0.63 -18.45 -12.27
CA ARG A 319 1.91 -18.56 -11.55
C ARG A 319 1.72 -18.60 -10.04
N ILE A 320 0.68 -17.90 -9.52
CA ILE A 320 0.31 -17.97 -8.11
C ILE A 320 -0.23 -19.36 -7.76
N LYS A 321 -1.11 -19.89 -8.61
CA LYS A 321 -1.68 -21.23 -8.48
C LYS A 321 -0.59 -22.30 -8.45
N ASP A 322 0.37 -22.25 -9.39
CA ASP A 322 1.51 -23.18 -9.42
C ASP A 322 2.30 -23.13 -8.10
N GLY A 323 2.60 -21.93 -7.60
CA GLY A 323 3.33 -21.76 -6.34
C GLY A 323 2.57 -22.28 -5.11
N ILE A 324 1.24 -22.15 -5.08
CA ILE A 324 0.40 -22.67 -3.99
C ILE A 324 0.36 -24.22 -4.09
N THR A 325 0.11 -24.78 -5.29
CA THR A 325 0.08 -26.21 -5.50
C THR A 325 1.39 -26.88 -5.10
N GLU A 326 2.54 -26.32 -5.53
CA GLU A 326 3.87 -26.80 -5.13
C GLU A 326 4.05 -26.83 -3.61
N THR A 327 3.48 -25.85 -2.90
CA THR A 327 3.57 -25.76 -1.43
C THR A 327 2.68 -26.80 -0.73
N VAL A 328 1.50 -27.06 -1.27
CA VAL A 328 0.55 -28.02 -0.68
C VAL A 328 0.96 -29.46 -0.95
N GLU A 329 1.58 -29.74 -2.10
CA GLU A 329 2.04 -31.08 -2.49
C GLU A 329 3.42 -31.48 -1.94
N PHE A 330 4.12 -30.56 -1.22
CA PHE A 330 5.43 -30.82 -0.60
C PHE A 330 5.33 -31.93 0.43
#